data_b3833add5fc3bee163f90a637edcb4a7
#
_entry.id   b3833add5fc3bee163f90a637edcb4a7
#
_cell.length_a   1.000
_cell.length_b   1.000
_cell.length_c   1.000
_cell.angle_alpha   90.00
_cell.angle_beta   90.00
_cell.angle_gamma   90.00
#
_symmetry.space_group_name_H-M   'P 1'
#
loop_
_entity.id
_entity.type
_entity.pdbx_description
1 polymer ?
#
loop_
_entity_poly.entity_id
_entity_poly.type
_entity_poly.pdbx_seq_one_letter_code
_entity_poly.pdbx_strand_id
1 'polypeptide(L)'
;MLLNREYRYPLGQFVTSVPAGLIDPEDRGLAREDAIRTAAVRELREETGIETGDRDRFQVLNPCLFSSPGMTDESNAMVRIDLYGHQESELTQRNAVGSEKFEGFRMVTREEALGVMREEPISVYTWIGLSAFVYGASEGVRSGTD
;
A
#
# COMPACT_ATOMS: atom_id res chain seq x y z
N MET A 1 -10.55 0.91 1.37
CA MET A 1 -9.09 0.87 1.16
C MET A 1 -8.43 1.65 2.30
N LEU A 2 -7.32 1.15 2.82
CA LEU A 2 -6.56 1.84 3.87
C LEU A 2 -5.59 2.85 3.25
N LEU A 3 -5.59 4.06 3.78
CA LEU A 3 -4.63 5.13 3.48
C LEU A 3 -4.03 5.64 4.79
N ASN A 4 -2.83 6.20 4.72
CA ASN A 4 -2.20 6.97 5.78
C ASN A 4 -1.97 8.42 5.34
N ARG A 5 -1.66 9.30 6.28
CA ARG A 5 -1.17 10.64 6.01
C ARG A 5 0.24 10.78 6.56
N GLU A 6 1.19 10.93 5.66
CA GLU A 6 2.61 10.98 5.96
C GLU A 6 3.19 12.35 5.65
N TYR A 7 4.05 12.86 6.53
CA TYR A 7 4.75 14.12 6.31
C TYR A 7 5.92 13.93 5.34
N ARG A 8 5.86 14.59 4.20
CA ARG A 8 6.91 14.56 3.19
C ARG A 8 7.81 15.79 3.31
N TYR A 9 8.99 15.60 3.87
CA TYR A 9 9.96 16.68 4.12
C TYR A 9 10.29 17.53 2.87
N PRO A 10 10.50 16.95 1.67
CA PRO A 10 10.76 17.75 0.48
C PRO A 10 9.60 18.65 0.07
N LEU A 11 8.37 18.29 0.45
CA LEU A 11 7.16 19.06 0.16
C LEU A 11 6.74 19.97 1.31
N GLY A 12 7.28 19.77 2.51
CA GLY A 12 6.93 20.51 3.71
C GLY A 12 5.47 20.35 4.18
N GLN A 13 4.82 19.24 3.80
CA GLN A 13 3.40 19.01 4.12
C GLN A 13 3.06 17.52 4.27
N PHE A 14 1.91 17.26 4.88
CA PHE A 14 1.33 15.93 4.89
C PHE A 14 0.72 15.59 3.53
N VAL A 15 0.96 14.36 3.08
CA VAL A 15 0.46 13.81 1.82
C VAL A 15 -0.30 12.53 2.12
N THR A 16 -1.45 12.34 1.49
CA THR A 16 -2.20 11.09 1.56
C THR A 16 -1.48 10.03 0.75
N SER A 17 -1.20 8.89 1.37
CA SER A 17 -0.40 7.81 0.79
C SER A 17 -1.03 6.44 1.05
N VAL A 18 -0.72 5.48 0.20
CA VAL A 18 -0.83 4.06 0.54
C VAL A 18 0.33 3.68 1.44
N PRO A 19 0.20 2.69 2.34
CA PRO A 19 1.33 2.12 3.07
C PRO A 19 2.44 1.69 2.10
N ALA A 20 3.68 2.01 2.43
CA ALA A 20 4.82 1.77 1.55
C ALA A 20 6.12 1.70 2.36
N GLY A 21 7.03 0.85 1.94
CA GLY A 21 8.34 0.73 2.55
C GLY A 21 9.39 0.14 1.62
N LEU A 22 10.56 -0.14 2.14
CA LEU A 22 11.71 -0.59 1.39
C LEU A 22 11.87 -2.12 1.45
N ILE A 23 12.42 -2.69 0.38
CA ILE A 23 12.96 -4.05 0.43
C ILE A 23 14.32 -3.99 1.14
N ASP A 24 14.42 -4.65 2.27
CA ASP A 24 15.65 -4.65 3.07
C ASP A 24 16.79 -5.42 2.40
N PRO A 25 18.06 -5.10 2.75
CA PRO A 25 19.20 -5.87 2.26
C PRO A 25 19.11 -7.37 2.55
N GLU A 26 18.47 -7.75 3.64
CA GLU A 26 18.26 -9.13 4.08
C GLU A 26 17.33 -9.90 3.13
N ASP A 27 16.35 -9.21 2.54
CA ASP A 27 15.38 -9.79 1.61
C ASP A 27 15.97 -10.01 0.21
N ARG A 28 17.13 -9.41 -0.11
CA ARG A 28 17.74 -9.48 -1.46
C ARG A 28 18.20 -10.87 -1.89
N GLY A 29 18.34 -11.80 -0.94
CA GLY A 29 18.64 -13.21 -1.21
C GLY A 29 17.44 -14.05 -1.64
N LEU A 30 16.23 -13.53 -1.50
CA LEU A 30 15.00 -14.20 -1.87
C LEU A 30 14.70 -14.08 -3.37
N ALA A 31 13.84 -14.97 -3.87
CA ALA A 31 13.22 -14.75 -5.16
C ALA A 31 12.44 -13.41 -5.14
N ARG A 32 12.39 -12.71 -6.28
CA ARG A 32 11.85 -11.34 -6.34
C ARG A 32 10.44 -11.20 -5.75
N GLU A 33 9.57 -12.14 -6.04
CA GLU A 33 8.19 -12.11 -5.55
C GLU A 33 8.11 -12.34 -4.04
N ASP A 34 8.97 -13.22 -3.51
CA ASP A 34 9.07 -13.47 -2.07
C ASP A 34 9.62 -12.25 -1.34
N ALA A 35 10.65 -11.58 -1.89
CA ALA A 35 11.19 -10.34 -1.33
C ALA A 35 10.11 -9.24 -1.27
N ILE A 36 9.35 -9.05 -2.35
CA ILE A 36 8.25 -8.08 -2.41
C ILE A 36 7.18 -8.41 -1.36
N ARG A 37 6.81 -9.68 -1.25
CA ARG A 37 5.81 -10.13 -0.26
C ARG A 37 6.29 -9.91 1.16
N THR A 38 7.52 -10.31 1.46
CA THR A 38 8.11 -10.17 2.81
C THR A 38 8.16 -8.70 3.22
N ALA A 39 8.68 -7.84 2.36
CA ALA A 39 8.72 -6.41 2.61
C ALA A 39 7.31 -5.82 2.83
N ALA A 40 6.36 -6.11 1.94
CA ALA A 40 5.00 -5.55 2.04
C ALA A 40 4.26 -5.99 3.31
N VAL A 41 4.44 -7.24 3.76
CA VAL A 41 3.84 -7.74 5.01
C VAL A 41 4.49 -7.09 6.24
N ARG A 42 5.82 -6.95 6.22
CA ARG A 42 6.57 -6.28 7.29
C ARG A 42 6.12 -4.83 7.43
N GLU A 43 6.13 -4.06 6.33
CA GLU A 43 5.72 -2.65 6.32
C GLU A 43 4.26 -2.45 6.75
N LEU A 44 3.36 -3.32 6.29
CA LEU A 44 1.97 -3.28 6.75
C LEU A 44 1.90 -3.39 8.27
N ARG A 45 2.64 -4.33 8.87
CA ARG A 45 2.68 -4.49 10.33
C ARG A 45 3.32 -3.28 11.03
N GLU A 46 4.43 -2.76 10.50
CA GLU A 46 5.16 -1.65 11.12
C GLU A 46 4.35 -0.36 11.07
N GLU A 47 3.80 -0.03 9.92
CA GLU A 47 3.03 1.20 9.75
C GLU A 47 1.63 1.13 10.38
N THR A 48 0.97 -0.04 10.35
CA THR A 48 -0.47 -0.13 10.71
C THR A 48 -0.76 -1.02 11.91
N GLY A 49 0.19 -1.83 12.36
CA GLY A 49 -0.01 -2.81 13.43
C GLY A 49 -0.73 -4.09 12.99
N ILE A 50 -1.20 -4.18 11.74
CA ILE A 50 -1.91 -5.36 11.25
C ILE A 50 -0.93 -6.50 10.95
N GLU A 51 -1.19 -7.66 11.52
CA GLU A 51 -0.51 -8.90 11.18
C GLU A 51 -1.39 -9.71 10.20
N THR A 52 -0.83 -10.09 9.06
CA THR A 52 -1.55 -10.88 8.08
C THR A 52 -1.76 -12.31 8.54
N GLY A 53 -2.93 -12.88 8.27
CA GLY A 53 -3.32 -14.23 8.59
C GLY A 53 -3.62 -15.08 7.36
N ASP A 54 -3.98 -16.35 7.59
CA ASP A 54 -4.22 -17.34 6.53
C ASP A 54 -5.37 -16.96 5.56
N ARG A 55 -6.27 -16.09 5.97
CA ARG A 55 -7.40 -15.62 5.16
C ARG A 55 -7.04 -14.47 4.24
N ASP A 56 -5.96 -13.75 4.54
CA ASP A 56 -5.55 -12.58 3.79
C ASP A 56 -4.96 -13.00 2.45
N ARG A 57 -5.25 -12.24 1.42
CA ARG A 57 -4.81 -12.53 0.06
C ARG A 57 -3.83 -11.48 -0.40
N PHE A 58 -2.71 -11.95 -0.90
CA PHE A 58 -1.64 -11.14 -1.44
C PHE A 58 -1.56 -11.29 -2.96
N GLN A 59 -1.48 -10.17 -3.66
CA GLN A 59 -1.32 -10.11 -5.10
C GLN A 59 -0.30 -9.05 -5.50
N VAL A 60 0.70 -9.42 -6.28
CA VAL A 60 1.58 -8.45 -6.95
C VAL A 60 0.85 -7.93 -8.18
N LEU A 61 0.49 -6.64 -8.17
CA LEU A 61 -0.15 -5.98 -9.31
C LEU A 61 0.87 -5.64 -10.39
N ASN A 62 2.03 -5.15 -9.96
CA ASN A 62 3.18 -4.93 -10.84
C ASN A 62 4.48 -5.03 -10.01
N PRO A 63 5.47 -5.82 -10.45
CA PRO A 63 6.71 -6.02 -9.69
C PRO A 63 7.73 -4.89 -9.86
N CYS A 64 7.53 -3.93 -10.78
CA CYS A 64 8.54 -2.91 -11.07
C CYS A 64 7.95 -1.71 -11.82
N LEU A 65 7.61 -0.68 -11.09
CA LEU A 65 7.13 0.60 -11.60
C LEU A 65 8.18 1.68 -11.34
N PHE A 66 8.42 2.51 -12.32
CA PHE A 66 9.29 3.68 -12.20
C PHE A 66 8.45 4.95 -12.15
N SER A 67 8.76 5.86 -11.22
CA SER A 67 8.12 7.18 -11.17
C SER A 67 8.68 8.15 -12.20
N SER A 68 10.00 8.07 -12.42
CA SER A 68 10.74 9.01 -13.27
C SER A 68 11.94 8.33 -13.94
N PRO A 69 11.71 7.39 -14.88
CA PRO A 69 12.78 6.55 -15.44
C PRO A 69 13.85 7.32 -16.22
N GLY A 70 13.61 8.58 -16.54
CA GLY A 70 14.61 9.47 -17.13
C GLY A 70 15.50 10.22 -16.11
N MET A 71 15.21 10.08 -14.81
CA MET A 71 15.91 10.82 -13.74
C MET A 71 16.52 9.91 -12.68
N THR A 72 15.91 8.77 -12.41
CA THR A 72 16.30 7.84 -11.35
C THR A 72 15.97 6.40 -11.74
N ASP A 73 16.72 5.46 -11.21
CA ASP A 73 16.47 4.02 -11.30
C ASP A 73 15.62 3.50 -10.14
N GLU A 74 15.15 4.39 -9.28
CA GLU A 74 14.20 4.03 -8.21
C GLU A 74 12.95 3.36 -8.79
N SER A 75 12.67 2.16 -8.33
CA SER A 75 11.52 1.37 -8.75
C SER A 75 10.74 0.86 -7.56
N ASN A 76 9.43 0.75 -7.73
CA ASN A 76 8.51 0.27 -6.71
C ASN A 76 7.70 -0.93 -7.22
N ALA A 77 7.49 -1.92 -6.37
CA ALA A 77 6.48 -2.93 -6.61
C ALA A 77 5.12 -2.44 -6.10
N MET A 78 4.07 -2.67 -6.86
CA MET A 78 2.71 -2.41 -6.43
C MET A 78 2.06 -3.71 -6.03
N VAL A 79 1.58 -3.76 -4.79
CA VAL A 79 0.91 -4.94 -4.23
C VAL A 79 -0.49 -4.60 -3.74
N ARG A 80 -1.35 -5.60 -3.73
CA ARG A 80 -2.66 -5.57 -3.10
C ARG A 80 -2.70 -6.64 -2.02
N ILE A 81 -3.14 -6.25 -0.82
CA ILE A 81 -3.40 -7.17 0.27
C ILE A 81 -4.87 -7.02 0.65
N ASP A 82 -5.66 -8.06 0.41
CA ASP A 82 -7.05 -8.11 0.87
C ASP A 82 -7.06 -8.67 2.29
N LEU A 83 -7.43 -7.83 3.24
CA LEU A 83 -7.46 -8.14 4.67
C LEU A 83 -8.86 -8.60 5.08
N TYR A 84 -8.96 -9.77 5.71
CA TYR A 84 -10.21 -10.37 6.12
C TYR A 84 -10.27 -10.58 7.63
N GLY A 85 -11.27 -9.99 8.28
CA GLY A 85 -11.51 -10.15 9.71
C GLY A 85 -10.78 -9.15 10.59
N HIS A 86 -10.05 -8.21 10.00
CA HIS A 86 -9.43 -7.10 10.72
C HIS A 86 -10.40 -5.97 10.95
N GLN A 87 -10.22 -5.24 12.06
CA GLN A 87 -11.04 -4.11 12.44
C GLN A 87 -10.21 -2.82 12.43
N GLU A 88 -10.86 -1.70 12.12
CA GLU A 88 -10.21 -0.39 12.14
C GLU A 88 -9.61 -0.05 13.53
N SER A 89 -10.21 -0.59 14.60
CA SER A 89 -9.72 -0.44 15.98
C SER A 89 -8.36 -1.10 16.25
N GLU A 90 -7.91 -2.01 15.37
CA GLU A 90 -6.59 -2.66 15.46
C GLU A 90 -5.47 -1.78 14.90
N LEU A 91 -5.81 -0.77 14.11
CA LEU A 91 -4.84 0.11 13.49
C LEU A 91 -4.05 0.90 14.54
N THR A 92 -2.73 0.83 14.46
CA THR A 92 -1.82 1.55 15.35
C THR A 92 -0.52 1.91 14.63
N GLN A 93 -0.01 3.11 14.89
CA GLN A 93 1.28 3.58 14.37
C GLN A 93 2.42 3.42 15.40
N ARG A 94 2.19 2.68 16.48
CA ARG A 94 3.19 2.50 17.55
C ARG A 94 4.45 1.78 17.09
N ASN A 95 4.36 1.06 15.99
CA ASN A 95 5.47 0.27 15.45
C ASN A 95 6.21 0.99 14.31
N ALA A 96 5.80 2.20 13.93
CA ALA A 96 6.48 3.00 12.91
C ALA A 96 7.94 3.27 13.30
N VAL A 97 8.85 3.01 12.37
CA VAL A 97 10.30 3.06 12.60
C VAL A 97 10.88 4.34 12.01
N GLY A 98 11.82 4.97 12.72
CA GLY A 98 12.62 6.08 12.22
C GLY A 98 11.97 7.45 12.39
N SER A 99 12.25 8.36 11.43
CA SER A 99 11.80 9.76 11.45
C SER A 99 10.47 10.00 10.76
N GLU A 100 9.76 8.94 10.42
CA GLU A 100 8.46 9.02 9.74
C GLU A 100 7.42 9.66 10.66
N LYS A 101 6.71 10.64 10.11
CA LYS A 101 5.63 11.33 10.82
C LYS A 101 4.32 11.04 10.12
N PHE A 102 3.48 10.29 10.80
CA PHE A 102 2.12 10.00 10.35
C PHE A 102 1.11 10.83 11.15
N GLU A 103 0.04 11.27 10.49
CA GLU A 103 -1.07 12.01 11.10
C GLU A 103 -2.27 11.11 11.42
N GLY A 104 -2.27 9.87 10.94
CA GLY A 104 -3.32 8.89 11.19
C GLY A 104 -3.67 8.04 9.96
N PHE A 105 -4.69 7.21 10.16
CA PHE A 105 -5.25 6.33 9.14
C PHE A 105 -6.58 6.85 8.64
N ARG A 106 -6.91 6.48 7.40
CA ARG A 106 -8.21 6.73 6.79
C ARG A 106 -8.65 5.51 6.01
N MET A 107 -9.77 4.93 6.40
CA MET A 107 -10.45 3.93 5.59
C MET A 107 -11.37 4.64 4.61
N VAL A 108 -11.19 4.36 3.31
CA VAL A 108 -11.98 4.99 2.25
C VAL A 108 -12.83 3.97 1.50
N THR A 109 -14.06 4.35 1.22
CA THR A 109 -14.93 3.70 0.25
C THR A 109 -14.46 4.00 -1.17
N ARG A 110 -15.08 3.37 -2.18
CA ARG A 110 -14.76 3.67 -3.59
C ARG A 110 -15.13 5.10 -3.98
N GLU A 111 -16.22 5.64 -3.43
CA GLU A 111 -16.66 6.99 -3.69
C GLU A 111 -15.70 8.02 -3.08
N GLU A 112 -15.30 7.83 -1.83
CA GLU A 112 -14.32 8.68 -1.14
C GLU A 112 -12.94 8.61 -1.83
N ALA A 113 -12.53 7.43 -2.31
CA ALA A 113 -11.29 7.26 -3.06
C ALA A 113 -11.26 8.11 -4.35
N LEU A 114 -12.39 8.25 -5.04
CA LEU A 114 -12.52 9.16 -6.18
C LEU A 114 -12.33 10.64 -5.78
N GLY A 115 -12.81 11.04 -4.60
CA GLY A 115 -12.56 12.36 -4.03
C GLY A 115 -11.08 12.59 -3.76
N VAL A 116 -10.42 11.65 -3.08
CA VAL A 116 -8.97 11.69 -2.82
C VAL A 116 -8.17 11.86 -4.11
N MET A 117 -8.48 11.07 -5.15
CA MET A 117 -7.79 11.14 -6.44
C MET A 117 -7.90 12.49 -7.16
N ARG A 118 -8.95 13.26 -6.89
CA ARG A 118 -9.23 14.52 -7.59
C ARG A 118 -8.80 15.76 -6.83
N GLU A 119 -8.82 15.71 -5.50
CA GLU A 119 -8.79 16.89 -4.65
C GLU A 119 -7.58 16.95 -3.72
N GLU A 120 -6.93 15.81 -3.44
CA GLU A 120 -5.82 15.75 -2.50
C GLU A 120 -4.46 15.67 -3.19
N PRO A 121 -3.39 16.25 -2.58
CA PRO A 121 -2.03 15.99 -3.03
C PRO A 121 -1.64 14.55 -2.68
N ILE A 122 -1.41 13.75 -3.70
CA ILE A 122 -1.05 12.32 -3.57
C ILE A 122 0.14 11.99 -4.48
N SER A 123 0.86 10.92 -4.15
CA SER A 123 1.90 10.40 -5.03
C SER A 123 1.30 9.65 -6.23
N VAL A 124 2.10 9.50 -7.29
CA VAL A 124 1.70 8.69 -8.45
C VAL A 124 1.38 7.25 -8.07
N TYR A 125 2.11 6.67 -7.12
CA TYR A 125 1.85 5.30 -6.64
C TYR A 125 0.54 5.20 -5.86
N THR A 126 0.23 6.20 -5.05
CA THR A 126 -1.08 6.29 -4.37
C THR A 126 -2.21 6.40 -5.38
N TRP A 127 -2.03 7.22 -6.42
CA TRP A 127 -3.02 7.33 -7.49
C TRP A 127 -3.25 6.00 -8.23
N ILE A 128 -2.18 5.25 -8.53
CA ILE A 128 -2.27 3.90 -9.13
C ILE A 128 -3.00 2.93 -8.20
N GLY A 129 -2.66 2.91 -6.90
CA GLY A 129 -3.33 2.07 -5.91
C GLY A 129 -4.82 2.35 -5.78
N LEU A 130 -5.19 3.63 -5.71
CA LEU A 130 -6.59 4.07 -5.70
C LEU A 130 -7.31 3.70 -7.00
N SER A 131 -6.65 3.86 -8.16
CA SER A 131 -7.21 3.46 -9.45
C SER A 131 -7.49 1.95 -9.50
N ALA A 132 -6.57 1.13 -9.03
CA ALA A 132 -6.76 -0.32 -8.94
C ALA A 132 -7.92 -0.68 -8.00
N PHE A 133 -8.08 0.05 -6.89
CA PHE A 133 -9.19 -0.14 -5.96
C PHE A 133 -10.54 0.28 -6.54
N VAL A 134 -10.60 1.40 -7.24
CA VAL A 134 -11.84 1.96 -7.79
C VAL A 134 -12.28 1.21 -9.06
N TYR A 135 -11.36 0.98 -9.98
CA TYR A 135 -11.66 0.47 -11.32
C TYR A 135 -11.24 -0.99 -11.53
N GLY A 136 -10.40 -1.52 -10.65
CA GLY A 136 -10.01 -2.93 -10.69
C GLY A 136 -11.28 -3.78 -10.53
N ALA A 137 -11.46 -4.77 -11.41
CA ALA A 137 -12.52 -5.74 -11.26
C ALA A 137 -12.34 -6.43 -9.90
N SER A 138 -13.36 -6.41 -9.04
CA SER A 138 -13.52 -7.48 -8.08
C SER A 138 -13.44 -8.76 -8.90
N GLU A 139 -12.48 -9.65 -8.64
CA GLU A 139 -12.55 -10.99 -9.19
C GLU A 139 -13.86 -11.58 -8.68
N GLY A 140 -14.89 -11.38 -9.49
CA GLY A 140 -16.21 -11.93 -9.25
C GLY A 140 -16.03 -13.41 -9.15
N VAL A 141 -16.59 -14.00 -8.13
CA VAL A 141 -16.97 -15.39 -8.05
C VAL A 141 -17.28 -15.86 -9.47
N ARG A 142 -16.37 -16.58 -10.10
CA ARG A 142 -16.74 -17.42 -11.24
C ARG A 142 -17.67 -18.46 -10.64
N SER A 143 -18.97 -18.18 -10.71
CA SER A 143 -19.98 -19.18 -10.54
C SER A 143 -19.65 -20.28 -11.53
N GLY A 144 -19.17 -21.41 -11.01
CA GLY A 144 -19.09 -22.61 -11.77
C GLY A 144 -20.50 -22.93 -12.27
N THR A 145 -20.64 -22.95 -13.54
CA THR A 145 -21.69 -23.69 -14.21
C THR A 145 -21.02 -24.58 -15.24
N ASP A 146 -21.16 -25.85 -14.94
CA ASP A 146 -21.03 -27.06 -15.76
C ASP A 146 -19.64 -27.56 -16.10
#